data_a2028320269f20452a5ecfab5a7bf55b
#
_entry.id   a2028320269f20452a5ecfab5a7bf55b
#
_cell.length_a   1.000
_cell.length_b   1.000
_cell.length_c   1.000
_cell.angle_alpha   90.00
_cell.angle_beta   90.00
_cell.angle_gamma   90.00
#
_symmetry.space_group_name_H-M   'P 1'
#
loop_
_entity.id
_entity.type
_entity.pdbx_description
1 polymer ?
#
loop_
_entity_poly.entity_id
_entity_poly.type
_entity_poly.pdbx_seq_one_letter_code
_entity_poly.pdbx_strand_id
1 'polypeptide(L)'
;KFIYFNQGDAAWNSSGYGIRAAGCGPTSMAVCISTLTGKWVTPVDTTSWAYEQGYYSSAGSEHRAIPAMAEHWGLKCDGLGTNYQKIKESLKHGRPVVSLMGSGYFTRGGHFMVLTEIDSNDNVTVADVGSRKRSQYKYSLHDVISQSKVASAGGPFWSIYKQGKAKTQNDSK
;
A
#
# COMPACT_ATOMS: atom_id res chain seq x y z
N LYS A 1 9.72 4.11 10.74
CA LYS A 1 9.83 5.21 9.80
C LYS A 1 9.59 4.72 8.38
N PHE A 2 8.74 5.44 7.64
CA PHE A 2 8.33 4.98 6.31
C PHE A 2 9.25 5.50 5.23
N ILE A 3 9.66 4.59 4.34
CA ILE A 3 10.31 4.93 3.09
C ILE A 3 9.22 5.43 2.13
N TYR A 4 9.40 6.58 1.52
CA TYR A 4 8.45 7.11 0.56
C TYR A 4 9.01 7.01 -0.86
N PHE A 5 8.17 6.55 -1.79
CA PHE A 5 8.45 6.62 -3.22
C PHE A 5 7.30 7.36 -3.91
N ASN A 6 7.64 8.19 -4.88
CA ASN A 6 6.63 8.80 -5.74
C ASN A 6 6.70 8.15 -7.12
N GLN A 7 5.57 7.65 -7.61
CA GLN A 7 5.50 6.98 -8.90
C GLN A 7 5.90 7.89 -10.06
N GLY A 8 5.82 9.19 -9.88
CA GLY A 8 6.17 10.17 -10.91
C GLY A 8 7.66 10.51 -11.01
N ASP A 9 8.50 10.02 -10.10
CA ASP A 9 9.90 10.39 -10.10
C ASP A 9 10.64 9.85 -11.33
N ALA A 10 11.55 10.67 -11.85
CA ALA A 10 12.29 10.35 -13.07
C ALA A 10 13.08 9.04 -12.95
N ALA A 11 13.56 8.72 -11.75
CA ALA A 11 14.35 7.52 -11.51
C ALA A 11 13.62 6.23 -11.94
N TRP A 12 12.29 6.22 -11.85
CA TRP A 12 11.48 5.04 -12.18
C TRP A 12 10.95 5.07 -13.62
N ASN A 13 10.91 6.22 -14.24
CA ASN A 13 10.16 6.43 -15.46
C ASN A 13 11.01 6.31 -16.75
N SER A 14 12.27 5.93 -16.61
CA SER A 14 13.09 5.49 -17.74
C SER A 14 13.01 3.97 -17.95
N SER A 15 12.26 3.26 -17.10
CA SER A 15 12.19 1.79 -17.12
C SER A 15 11.34 1.23 -18.26
N GLY A 16 10.46 2.02 -18.84
CA GLY A 16 9.56 1.58 -19.91
C GLY A 16 8.25 0.97 -19.42
N TYR A 17 8.03 0.89 -18.10
CA TYR A 17 6.80 0.28 -17.54
C TYR A 17 5.63 1.27 -17.39
N GLY A 18 5.85 2.55 -17.63
CA GLY A 18 4.78 3.55 -17.50
C GLY A 18 4.36 3.77 -16.04
N ILE A 19 5.32 3.76 -15.12
CA ILE A 19 5.04 3.81 -13.68
C ILE A 19 4.32 5.10 -13.28
N ARG A 20 4.70 6.25 -13.90
CA ARG A 20 4.03 7.52 -13.61
C ARG A 20 2.52 7.45 -13.85
N ALA A 21 2.10 6.81 -14.93
CA ALA A 21 0.69 6.77 -15.31
C ALA A 21 -0.08 5.64 -14.63
N ALA A 22 0.56 4.50 -14.37
CA ALA A 22 -0.15 3.28 -14.01
C ALA A 22 0.41 2.56 -12.79
N GLY A 23 1.54 3.01 -12.24
CA GLY A 23 2.30 2.24 -11.25
C GLY A 23 1.96 2.51 -9.79
N CYS A 24 0.78 3.04 -9.46
CA CYS A 24 0.45 3.35 -8.07
C CYS A 24 0.40 2.10 -7.18
N GLY A 25 -0.07 0.97 -7.70
CA GLY A 25 -0.11 -0.29 -6.94
C GLY A 25 1.27 -0.79 -6.58
N PRO A 26 2.13 -1.07 -7.57
CA PRO A 26 3.50 -1.52 -7.29
C PRO A 26 4.32 -0.50 -6.50
N THR A 27 4.12 0.80 -6.72
CA THR A 27 4.84 1.82 -5.94
C THR A 27 4.40 1.80 -4.48
N SER A 28 3.10 1.65 -4.22
CA SER A 28 2.58 1.50 -2.85
C SER A 28 3.19 0.26 -2.18
N MET A 29 3.30 -0.84 -2.89
CA MET A 29 3.93 -2.04 -2.34
C MET A 29 5.42 -1.85 -2.11
N ALA A 30 6.12 -1.11 -2.98
CA ALA A 30 7.53 -0.79 -2.77
C ALA A 30 7.73 -0.01 -1.47
N VAL A 31 6.83 0.94 -1.16
CA VAL A 31 6.83 1.67 0.12
C VAL A 31 6.72 0.69 1.29
N CYS A 32 5.73 -0.19 1.26
CA CYS A 32 5.51 -1.16 2.34
C CYS A 32 6.67 -2.14 2.47
N ILE A 33 7.12 -2.70 1.36
CA ILE A 33 8.18 -3.71 1.36
C ILE A 33 9.50 -3.13 1.87
N SER A 34 9.91 -1.98 1.34
CA SER A 34 11.16 -1.34 1.76
C SER A 34 11.11 -0.93 3.24
N THR A 35 9.98 -0.40 3.69
CA THR A 35 9.80 0.00 5.09
C THR A 35 9.85 -1.20 6.03
N LEU A 36 9.13 -2.26 5.69
CA LEU A 36 8.99 -3.41 6.59
C LEU A 36 10.20 -4.33 6.58
N THR A 37 10.86 -4.48 5.44
CA THR A 37 12.01 -5.40 5.33
C THR A 37 13.35 -4.73 5.58
N GLY A 38 13.41 -3.40 5.50
CA GLY A 38 14.67 -2.67 5.55
C GLY A 38 15.53 -2.81 4.30
N LYS A 39 15.01 -3.45 3.27
CA LYS A 39 15.70 -3.61 1.98
C LYS A 39 15.25 -2.51 1.03
N TRP A 40 16.14 -2.13 0.14
CA TRP A 40 15.83 -1.12 -0.88
C TRP A 40 15.16 -1.80 -2.08
N VAL A 41 13.83 -1.90 -2.04
CA VAL A 41 13.02 -2.47 -3.11
C VAL A 41 12.28 -1.33 -3.77
N THR A 42 12.61 -1.05 -5.03
CA THR A 42 12.16 0.15 -5.73
C THR A 42 10.84 -0.07 -6.46
N PRO A 43 10.19 1.02 -6.90
CA PRO A 43 9.02 0.89 -7.77
C PRO A 43 9.30 0.14 -9.08
N VAL A 44 10.53 0.17 -9.58
CA VAL A 44 10.90 -0.62 -10.76
C VAL A 44 10.92 -2.11 -10.41
N ASP A 45 11.49 -2.46 -9.26
CA ASP A 45 11.55 -3.86 -8.82
C ASP A 45 10.15 -4.47 -8.70
N THR A 46 9.25 -3.77 -8.02
CA THR A 46 7.89 -4.28 -7.81
C THR A 46 7.09 -4.30 -9.09
N THR A 47 7.22 -3.25 -9.91
CA THR A 47 6.47 -3.16 -11.16
C THR A 47 6.94 -4.22 -12.17
N SER A 48 8.27 -4.42 -12.32
CA SER A 48 8.79 -5.41 -13.25
C SER A 48 8.37 -6.82 -12.87
N TRP A 49 8.41 -7.15 -11.57
CA TRP A 49 7.94 -8.45 -11.11
C TRP A 49 6.45 -8.65 -11.41
N ALA A 50 5.63 -7.65 -11.07
CA ALA A 50 4.18 -7.71 -11.30
C ALA A 50 3.86 -7.83 -12.79
N TYR A 51 4.60 -7.12 -13.63
CA TYR A 51 4.44 -7.19 -15.08
C TYR A 51 4.74 -8.60 -15.60
N GLU A 52 5.85 -9.19 -15.15
CA GLU A 52 6.26 -10.53 -15.56
C GLU A 52 5.26 -11.60 -15.12
N GLN A 53 4.59 -11.38 -13.99
CA GLN A 53 3.58 -12.30 -13.47
C GLN A 53 2.19 -12.10 -14.09
N GLY A 54 2.02 -11.08 -14.92
CA GLY A 54 0.73 -10.76 -15.51
C GLY A 54 -0.22 -10.00 -14.58
N TYR A 55 0.28 -9.42 -13.51
CA TYR A 55 -0.52 -8.65 -12.55
C TYR A 55 -0.56 -7.16 -12.83
N TYR A 56 0.29 -6.68 -13.72
CA TYR A 56 0.43 -5.26 -14.02
C TYR A 56 0.55 -5.05 -15.53
N SER A 57 -0.09 -4.00 -16.01
CA SER A 57 0.04 -3.52 -17.40
C SER A 57 -0.05 -2.00 -17.41
N SER A 58 -0.02 -1.40 -18.59
CA SER A 58 -0.23 0.05 -18.74
C SER A 58 -1.61 0.49 -18.32
N ALA A 59 -2.54 -0.43 -18.09
CA ALA A 59 -3.88 -0.14 -17.54
C ALA A 59 -3.91 -0.14 -16.02
N GLY A 60 -2.80 -0.48 -15.36
CA GLY A 60 -2.71 -0.53 -13.90
C GLY A 60 -2.53 -1.95 -13.37
N SER A 61 -2.74 -2.11 -12.08
CA SER A 61 -2.56 -3.38 -11.38
C SER A 61 -3.88 -4.09 -11.15
N GLU A 62 -3.87 -5.41 -11.28
CA GLU A 62 -4.96 -6.23 -10.77
C GLU A 62 -4.96 -6.16 -9.25
N HIS A 63 -6.14 -6.31 -8.64
CA HIS A 63 -6.24 -6.21 -7.18
C HIS A 63 -5.44 -7.30 -6.48
N ARG A 64 -5.40 -8.51 -7.06
CA ARG A 64 -4.62 -9.63 -6.51
C ARG A 64 -3.11 -9.41 -6.55
N ALA A 65 -2.64 -8.39 -7.26
CA ALA A 65 -1.22 -8.03 -7.25
C ALA A 65 -0.75 -7.65 -5.84
N ILE A 66 -1.64 -7.08 -5.02
CA ILE A 66 -1.25 -6.62 -3.69
C ILE A 66 -0.85 -7.80 -2.79
N PRO A 67 -1.71 -8.80 -2.55
CA PRO A 67 -1.27 -9.96 -1.77
C PRO A 67 -0.15 -10.75 -2.44
N ALA A 68 -0.12 -10.81 -3.77
CA ALA A 68 0.94 -11.54 -4.48
C ALA A 68 2.31 -10.92 -4.27
N MET A 69 2.41 -9.59 -4.33
CA MET A 69 3.68 -8.91 -4.07
C MET A 69 4.12 -9.05 -2.62
N ALA A 70 3.19 -8.97 -1.67
CA ALA A 70 3.49 -9.18 -0.26
C ALA A 70 4.13 -10.57 -0.07
N GLU A 71 3.51 -11.59 -0.59
CA GLU A 71 4.01 -12.96 -0.46
C GLU A 71 5.39 -13.12 -1.11
N HIS A 72 5.56 -12.58 -2.32
CA HIS A 72 6.83 -12.70 -3.03
C HIS A 72 7.99 -12.13 -2.23
N TRP A 73 7.77 -11.03 -1.53
CA TRP A 73 8.82 -10.41 -0.71
C TRP A 73 8.80 -10.85 0.75
N GLY A 74 8.13 -11.97 1.05
CA GLY A 74 8.18 -12.58 2.38
C GLY A 74 7.32 -11.90 3.44
N LEU A 75 6.33 -11.12 3.02
CA LEU A 75 5.43 -10.43 3.93
C LEU A 75 4.06 -11.11 3.97
N LYS A 76 3.29 -10.76 5.00
CA LYS A 76 1.90 -11.17 5.12
C LYS A 76 0.99 -10.08 4.62
N CYS A 77 -0.19 -10.47 4.14
CA CYS A 77 -1.21 -9.56 3.65
C CYS A 77 -2.57 -10.06 4.11
N ASP A 78 -3.27 -9.24 4.89
CA ASP A 78 -4.65 -9.53 5.28
C ASP A 78 -5.58 -8.58 4.54
N GLY A 79 -6.54 -9.14 3.82
CA GLY A 79 -7.61 -8.34 3.22
C GLY A 79 -8.57 -7.87 4.32
N LEU A 80 -8.78 -6.57 4.39
CA LEU A 80 -9.58 -5.97 5.46
C LEU A 80 -10.96 -5.49 4.97
N GLY A 81 -11.22 -5.58 3.65
CA GLY A 81 -12.43 -4.99 3.10
C GLY A 81 -12.53 -3.52 3.47
N THR A 82 -13.69 -3.09 3.93
CA THR A 82 -13.93 -1.73 4.43
C THR A 82 -14.16 -1.73 5.95
N ASN A 83 -13.59 -2.69 6.64
CA ASN A 83 -13.80 -2.84 8.07
C ASN A 83 -13.02 -1.77 8.84
N TYR A 84 -13.73 -0.75 9.33
CA TYR A 84 -13.15 0.38 10.05
C TYR A 84 -12.26 -0.07 11.20
N GLN A 85 -12.77 -0.95 12.04
CA GLN A 85 -12.07 -1.35 13.26
C GLN A 85 -10.79 -2.13 12.93
N LYS A 86 -10.84 -3.03 11.95
CA LYS A 86 -9.66 -3.79 11.53
C LYS A 86 -8.58 -2.88 10.90
N ILE A 87 -9.00 -1.89 10.12
CA ILE A 87 -8.07 -0.93 9.53
C ILE A 87 -7.39 -0.12 10.64
N LYS A 88 -8.18 0.39 11.58
CA LYS A 88 -7.66 1.13 12.73
C LYS A 88 -6.67 0.28 13.54
N GLU A 89 -7.03 -0.97 13.85
CA GLU A 89 -6.15 -1.86 14.62
C GLU A 89 -4.85 -2.14 13.89
N SER A 90 -4.89 -2.35 12.58
CA SER A 90 -3.69 -2.54 11.77
C SER A 90 -2.73 -1.36 11.94
N LEU A 91 -3.23 -0.15 11.77
CA LEU A 91 -2.42 1.07 11.88
C LEU A 91 -1.89 1.27 13.29
N LYS A 92 -2.70 1.00 14.31
CA LYS A 92 -2.27 1.10 15.71
C LYS A 92 -1.14 0.13 16.04
N HIS A 93 -1.07 -1.00 15.36
CA HIS A 93 0.01 -1.97 15.54
C HIS A 93 1.21 -1.71 14.60
N GLY A 94 1.26 -0.56 13.95
CA GLY A 94 2.37 -0.21 13.07
C GLY A 94 2.37 -0.97 11.74
N ARG A 95 1.24 -1.52 11.34
CA ARG A 95 1.09 -2.26 10.09
C ARG A 95 0.48 -1.32 9.04
N PRO A 96 1.22 -0.98 7.99
CA PRO A 96 0.67 -0.12 6.93
C PRO A 96 -0.49 -0.81 6.23
N VAL A 97 -1.38 0.01 5.71
CA VAL A 97 -2.57 -0.47 5.00
C VAL A 97 -2.55 0.11 3.58
N VAL A 98 -2.45 -0.77 2.59
CA VAL A 98 -2.61 -0.36 1.19
C VAL A 98 -4.10 -0.15 0.93
N SER A 99 -4.44 0.96 0.31
CA SER A 99 -5.82 1.32 0.01
C SER A 99 -6.01 1.59 -1.46
N LEU A 100 -7.16 1.12 -2.00
CA LEU A 100 -7.57 1.46 -3.35
C LEU A 100 -8.67 2.52 -3.24
N MET A 101 -8.35 3.72 -3.69
CA MET A 101 -9.24 4.87 -3.60
C MET A 101 -10.03 5.05 -4.89
N GLY A 102 -11.28 5.43 -4.73
CA GLY A 102 -12.13 5.89 -5.81
C GLY A 102 -12.23 7.40 -5.80
N SER A 103 -13.24 7.92 -6.51
CA SER A 103 -13.43 9.35 -6.66
C SER A 103 -13.52 10.08 -5.31
N GLY A 104 -12.72 11.12 -5.16
CA GLY A 104 -12.68 11.91 -3.93
C GLY A 104 -11.40 12.71 -3.83
N TYR A 105 -10.84 12.82 -2.62
CA TYR A 105 -9.68 13.66 -2.35
C TYR A 105 -8.43 13.25 -3.14
N PHE A 106 -8.28 11.95 -3.44
CA PHE A 106 -7.01 11.39 -3.90
C PHE A 106 -6.99 11.12 -5.40
N THR A 107 -8.14 10.96 -6.03
CA THR A 107 -8.23 10.60 -7.43
C THR A 107 -9.62 10.87 -7.96
N ARG A 108 -9.76 10.90 -9.28
CA ARG A 108 -11.07 10.92 -9.94
C ARG A 108 -11.51 9.53 -10.37
N GLY A 109 -10.57 8.62 -10.61
CA GLY A 109 -10.86 7.30 -11.13
C GLY A 109 -10.52 6.19 -10.16
N GLY A 110 -9.25 5.86 -10.02
CA GLY A 110 -8.77 4.84 -9.12
C GLY A 110 -7.31 5.10 -8.78
N HIS A 111 -6.93 4.84 -7.52
CA HIS A 111 -5.58 5.15 -7.09
C HIS A 111 -5.21 4.31 -5.87
N PHE A 112 -4.13 3.55 -5.97
CA PHE A 112 -3.56 2.87 -4.82
C PHE A 112 -2.66 3.84 -4.05
N MET A 113 -2.76 3.80 -2.73
CA MET A 113 -1.87 4.54 -1.84
C MET A 113 -1.72 3.76 -0.54
N VAL A 114 -0.95 4.30 0.42
CA VAL A 114 -0.67 3.62 1.69
C VAL A 114 -1.13 4.50 2.84
N LEU A 115 -1.88 3.91 3.77
CA LEU A 115 -2.14 4.51 5.08
C LEU A 115 -0.99 4.08 5.99
N THR A 116 -0.35 5.03 6.67
CA THR A 116 0.87 4.75 7.42
C THR A 116 0.69 4.81 8.93
N GLU A 117 -0.13 5.73 9.42
CA GLU A 117 -0.31 5.94 10.87
C GLU A 117 -1.73 6.42 11.13
N ILE A 118 -2.15 6.27 12.38
CA ILE A 118 -3.43 6.81 12.85
C ILE A 118 -3.21 7.51 14.19
N ASP A 119 -3.86 8.66 14.39
CA ASP A 119 -3.78 9.38 15.66
C ASP A 119 -5.00 9.10 16.54
N SER A 120 -5.03 9.71 17.72
CA SER A 120 -6.09 9.49 18.72
C SER A 120 -7.47 10.01 18.26
N ASN A 121 -7.50 10.83 17.22
CA ASN A 121 -8.75 11.36 16.65
C ASN A 121 -9.18 10.57 15.40
N ASP A 122 -8.55 9.42 15.15
CA ASP A 122 -8.80 8.58 13.99
C ASP A 122 -8.51 9.31 12.66
N ASN A 123 -7.55 10.23 12.69
CA ASN A 123 -7.01 10.81 11.47
C ASN A 123 -5.78 10.03 11.05
N VAL A 124 -5.67 9.74 9.77
CA VAL A 124 -4.60 8.92 9.23
C VAL A 124 -3.60 9.79 8.45
N THR A 125 -2.32 9.44 8.57
CA THR A 125 -1.31 9.91 7.64
C THR A 125 -1.24 8.96 6.48
N VAL A 126 -0.88 9.49 5.31
CA VAL A 126 -0.84 8.69 4.08
C VAL A 126 0.50 8.86 3.39
N ALA A 127 0.93 7.81 2.72
CA ALA A 127 1.94 7.89 1.69
C ALA A 127 1.20 7.78 0.36
N ASP A 128 0.83 8.93 -0.18
CA ASP A 128 0.19 9.01 -1.49
C ASP A 128 1.30 9.02 -2.54
N VAL A 129 1.46 7.89 -3.19
CA VAL A 129 2.55 7.68 -4.14
C VAL A 129 2.42 8.51 -5.42
N GLY A 130 1.28 9.15 -5.62
CA GLY A 130 1.05 10.06 -6.73
C GLY A 130 1.22 11.53 -6.36
N SER A 131 1.39 11.86 -5.08
CA SER A 131 1.42 13.26 -4.67
C SER A 131 2.10 13.44 -3.31
N ARG A 132 3.27 14.07 -3.34
CA ARG A 132 3.92 14.50 -2.11
C ARG A 132 3.08 15.50 -1.33
N LYS A 133 2.39 16.37 -2.04
CA LYS A 133 1.54 17.40 -1.41
C LYS A 133 0.42 16.75 -0.61
N ARG A 134 -0.32 15.81 -1.21
CA ARG A 134 -1.40 15.12 -0.50
C ARG A 134 -0.89 14.30 0.68
N SER A 135 0.35 13.85 0.64
CA SER A 135 0.96 13.10 1.74
C SER A 135 1.34 13.96 2.94
N GLN A 136 1.20 15.28 2.86
CA GLN A 136 1.51 16.19 3.95
C GLN A 136 0.34 16.42 4.91
N TYR A 137 -0.85 15.95 4.57
CA TYR A 137 -2.06 16.18 5.35
C TYR A 137 -2.53 14.91 6.02
N LYS A 138 -3.28 15.08 7.10
CA LYS A 138 -4.03 13.99 7.72
C LYS A 138 -5.45 13.99 7.18
N TYR A 139 -6.05 12.81 7.17
CA TYR A 139 -7.41 12.61 6.67
C TYR A 139 -8.20 11.79 7.66
N SER A 140 -9.47 12.08 7.82
CA SER A 140 -10.33 11.26 8.67
C SER A 140 -10.41 9.84 8.07
N LEU A 141 -10.25 8.82 8.91
CA LEU A 141 -10.35 7.44 8.44
C LEU A 141 -11.73 7.16 7.86
N HIS A 142 -12.77 7.74 8.45
CA HIS A 142 -14.12 7.65 7.91
C HIS A 142 -14.19 8.13 6.45
N ASP A 143 -13.60 9.28 6.16
CA ASP A 143 -13.60 9.83 4.79
C ASP A 143 -12.81 8.95 3.84
N VAL A 144 -11.67 8.43 4.28
CA VAL A 144 -10.85 7.54 3.44
C VAL A 144 -11.65 6.30 3.08
N ILE A 145 -12.29 5.67 4.05
CA ILE A 145 -13.09 4.47 3.79
C ILE A 145 -14.27 4.79 2.85
N SER A 146 -14.95 5.92 3.09
CA SER A 146 -16.10 6.28 2.25
C SER A 146 -15.73 6.57 0.80
N GLN A 147 -14.48 6.95 0.55
CA GLN A 147 -13.98 7.23 -0.80
C GLN A 147 -13.26 6.06 -1.45
N SER A 148 -13.22 4.90 -0.78
CA SER A 148 -12.58 3.73 -1.35
C SER A 148 -13.38 3.16 -2.53
N LYS A 149 -12.66 2.46 -3.41
CA LYS A 149 -13.24 1.83 -4.59
C LYS A 149 -13.45 0.35 -4.30
N VAL A 150 -14.56 -0.21 -4.74
CA VAL A 150 -14.83 -1.65 -4.60
C VAL A 150 -13.67 -2.44 -5.22
N ALA A 151 -13.18 -3.44 -4.50
CA ALA A 151 -12.05 -4.23 -4.94
C ALA A 151 -12.24 -5.71 -4.61
N SER A 152 -11.62 -6.54 -5.42
CA SER A 152 -11.51 -7.99 -5.18
C SER A 152 -10.29 -8.30 -4.29
N ALA A 153 -9.99 -9.57 -4.11
CA ALA A 153 -8.77 -10.07 -3.45
C ALA A 153 -8.63 -9.57 -2.00
N GLY A 154 -9.75 -9.31 -1.33
CA GLY A 154 -9.74 -8.87 0.07
C GLY A 154 -9.69 -7.36 0.27
N GLY A 155 -9.59 -6.58 -0.81
CA GLY A 155 -9.56 -5.12 -0.73
C GLY A 155 -10.94 -4.51 -0.49
N PRO A 156 -11.00 -3.18 -0.52
CA PRO A 156 -10.01 -2.20 -1.00
C PRO A 156 -8.94 -1.79 0.02
N PHE A 157 -8.90 -2.42 1.19
CA PHE A 157 -7.88 -2.17 2.20
C PHE A 157 -7.19 -3.48 2.54
N TRP A 158 -5.84 -3.45 2.55
CA TRP A 158 -5.01 -4.62 2.84
C TRP A 158 -3.96 -4.24 3.88
N SER A 159 -3.88 -5.00 4.97
CA SER A 159 -2.84 -4.86 5.98
C SER A 159 -1.60 -5.61 5.52
N ILE A 160 -0.45 -4.93 5.47
CA ILE A 160 0.82 -5.53 5.07
C ILE A 160 1.73 -5.56 6.30
N TYR A 161 2.31 -6.73 6.61
CA TYR A 161 3.11 -6.84 7.82
C TYR A 161 4.11 -7.98 7.75
N LYS A 162 5.12 -7.90 8.61
CA LYS A 162 6.06 -9.00 8.80
C LYS A 162 5.42 -10.01 9.72
N GLN A 163 5.54 -11.28 9.36
CA GLN A 163 5.15 -12.33 10.29
C GLN A 163 6.08 -12.28 11.49
N GLY A 164 5.51 -12.25 12.67
CA GLY A 164 6.27 -12.30 13.89
C GLY A 164 7.02 -13.62 14.02
N LYS A 165 8.10 -13.58 14.78
CA LYS A 165 8.83 -14.78 15.15
C LYS A 165 7.88 -15.76 15.82
N ALA A 166 7.95 -17.04 15.44
CA ALA A 166 7.18 -18.06 16.14
C ALA A 166 7.50 -18.00 17.62
N LYS A 167 6.47 -17.96 18.47
CA LYS A 167 6.68 -17.93 19.91
C LYS A 167 7.22 -19.26 20.40
N THR A 168 8.33 -19.20 21.14
CA THR A 168 8.80 -20.32 21.94
C THR A 168 8.16 -20.22 23.32
N GLN A 169 8.38 -21.21 24.19
CA GLN A 169 7.92 -21.14 25.56
C GLN A 169 8.51 -19.93 26.31
N ASN A 170 9.73 -19.54 25.96
CA ASN A 170 10.36 -18.37 26.58
C ASN A 170 9.71 -17.08 26.11
N ASP A 171 9.35 -17.00 24.84
CA ASP A 171 8.73 -15.81 24.28
C ASP A 171 7.30 -15.61 24.79
N SER A 172 6.63 -16.67 25.21
CA SER A 172 5.24 -16.61 25.65
C SER A 172 5.08 -16.19 27.12
N LYS A 173 6.17 -15.98 27.83
CA LYS A 173 6.13 -15.58 29.25
C LYS A 173 5.99 -14.08 29.45
#